data_876cd2e2a49300b50777941516ba53d2
#
_entry.id   876cd2e2a49300b50777941516ba53d2
#
_cell.length_a   1.000
_cell.length_b   1.000
_cell.length_c   1.000
_cell.angle_alpha   90.00
_cell.angle_beta   90.00
_cell.angle_gamma   90.00
#
_symmetry.space_group_name_H-M   'P 1'
#
loop_
_entity.id
_entity.type
_entity.pdbx_description
1 polymer ?
#
loop_
_entity_poly.entity_id
_entity_poly.type
_entity_poly.pdbx_seq_one_letter_code
_entity_poly.pdbx_strand_id
1 'polypeptide(L)'
;DGTRIAIGEETALGSQNVKINARGSGQVRIFDYSESGWVQVGSNIDGEGAGDLFGWPVSLSSDGTRLVVGADDNDDKATNAGHVRVYDYTASGWSQICSDIDGEAEADKSGFSASLAGDGTRIAIGAKYNDDGGNNSGHVRVYEASSCSQVGADLDGATADDNFGYSVSFSDDGSILAVGSPNFDGNGSNAGRVYIYEFSNGSWSQVGSGIDGGTAGDTFGQAVSINSAGDRVAVGAPGNGAGHV
;
A
#
# COMPACT_ATOMS: atom_id res chain seq x y z
N ASP A 1 12.99 14.38 4.81
CA ASP A 1 13.58 15.64 4.34
C ASP A 1 13.47 15.84 2.81
N GLY A 2 12.89 14.85 2.09
CA GLY A 2 12.65 14.91 0.64
C GLY A 2 13.91 14.75 -0.23
N THR A 3 14.99 14.25 0.33
CA THR A 3 16.25 14.05 -0.40
C THR A 3 16.38 12.66 -1.00
N ARG A 4 15.46 11.74 -0.69
CA ARG A 4 15.41 10.38 -1.24
C ARG A 4 14.05 10.08 -1.84
N ILE A 5 14.03 9.43 -3.00
CA ILE A 5 12.82 8.92 -3.67
C ILE A 5 12.99 7.45 -4.07
N ALA A 6 11.90 6.69 -4.04
CA ALA A 6 11.81 5.37 -4.64
C ALA A 6 10.84 5.43 -5.83
N ILE A 7 11.20 4.73 -6.92
CA ILE A 7 10.42 4.68 -8.15
C ILE A 7 10.22 3.20 -8.50
N GLY A 8 8.96 2.77 -8.54
CA GLY A 8 8.59 1.46 -9.04
C GLY A 8 8.38 1.47 -10.56
N GLU A 9 8.77 0.39 -11.20
CA GLU A 9 8.58 0.12 -12.63
C GLU A 9 7.94 -1.26 -12.78
N GLU A 10 6.63 -1.36 -12.58
CA GLU A 10 5.87 -2.62 -12.50
C GLU A 10 6.00 -3.53 -13.74
N THR A 11 6.27 -2.96 -14.91
CA THR A 11 6.44 -3.70 -16.18
C THR A 11 7.88 -3.90 -16.58
N ALA A 12 8.86 -3.53 -15.75
CA ALA A 12 10.26 -3.68 -16.07
C ALA A 12 10.62 -5.17 -16.21
N LEU A 13 11.34 -5.49 -17.29
CA LEU A 13 12.00 -6.78 -17.42
C LEU A 13 13.22 -6.75 -16.50
N GLY A 14 13.17 -7.39 -15.34
CA GLY A 14 14.29 -7.45 -14.41
C GLY A 14 15.65 -7.72 -15.09
N SER A 15 16.75 -7.63 -14.39
CA SER A 15 18.12 -7.71 -14.93
C SER A 15 18.46 -9.00 -15.71
N GLN A 16 17.57 -9.98 -15.70
CA GLN A 16 17.64 -11.21 -16.51
C GLN A 16 17.06 -10.94 -17.91
N ASN A 17 17.90 -10.69 -18.90
CA ASN A 17 17.55 -10.48 -20.32
C ASN A 17 16.88 -11.71 -20.98
N VAL A 18 15.74 -12.15 -20.49
CA VAL A 18 14.94 -13.19 -21.16
C VAL A 18 13.72 -12.54 -21.80
N LYS A 19 13.81 -12.27 -23.09
CA LYS A 19 12.67 -11.89 -23.92
C LYS A 19 11.70 -13.08 -24.05
N ILE A 20 10.75 -13.14 -23.16
CA ILE A 20 9.53 -13.91 -23.38
C ILE A 20 8.38 -12.90 -23.28
N ASN A 21 7.33 -13.06 -24.10
CA ASN A 21 6.13 -12.20 -24.18
C ASN A 21 5.35 -12.15 -22.83
N ALA A 22 6.00 -11.78 -21.76
CA ALA A 22 5.46 -11.72 -20.42
C ALA A 22 5.51 -10.29 -19.92
N ARG A 23 4.53 -9.87 -19.16
CA ARG A 23 4.64 -8.71 -18.27
C ARG A 23 5.96 -8.86 -17.53
N GLY A 24 6.69 -7.76 -17.32
CA GLY A 24 7.94 -7.82 -16.55
C GLY A 24 7.69 -8.25 -15.10
N SER A 25 8.74 -8.70 -14.41
CA SER A 25 8.67 -8.97 -12.98
C SER A 25 8.48 -7.69 -12.16
N GLY A 26 8.78 -6.54 -12.75
CA GLY A 26 8.86 -5.26 -12.06
C GLY A 26 10.22 -5.01 -11.41
N GLN A 27 10.51 -3.77 -11.08
CA GLN A 27 11.69 -3.39 -10.32
C GLN A 27 11.48 -2.09 -9.55
N VAL A 28 12.32 -1.84 -8.56
CA VAL A 28 12.37 -0.57 -7.83
C VAL A 28 13.77 0.01 -7.88
N ARG A 29 13.87 1.31 -8.12
CA ARG A 29 15.10 2.09 -8.03
C ARG A 29 14.96 3.22 -7.04
N ILE A 30 15.99 3.47 -6.27
CA ILE A 30 16.01 4.51 -5.24
C ILE A 30 17.09 5.53 -5.60
N PHE A 31 16.80 6.81 -5.40
CA PHE A 31 17.69 7.91 -5.75
C PHE A 31 17.80 8.89 -4.60
N ASP A 32 19.00 9.40 -4.36
CA ASP A 32 19.28 10.54 -3.47
C ASP A 32 19.52 11.80 -4.28
N TYR A 33 19.03 12.93 -3.78
CA TYR A 33 19.32 14.25 -4.34
C TYR A 33 20.64 14.78 -3.82
N SER A 34 21.52 15.20 -4.72
CA SER A 34 22.79 15.83 -4.43
C SER A 34 22.97 17.10 -5.24
N GLU A 35 24.08 17.82 -5.02
CA GLU A 35 24.43 19.00 -5.84
C GLU A 35 24.56 18.68 -7.34
N SER A 36 24.87 17.42 -7.69
CA SER A 36 24.94 16.95 -9.07
C SER A 36 23.57 16.46 -9.64
N GLY A 37 22.50 16.53 -8.85
CA GLY A 37 21.16 16.03 -9.18
C GLY A 37 20.84 14.70 -8.50
N TRP A 38 19.86 13.96 -9.06
CA TRP A 38 19.44 12.66 -8.55
C TRP A 38 20.45 11.58 -8.90
N VAL A 39 20.97 10.87 -7.91
CA VAL A 39 21.94 9.78 -8.04
C VAL A 39 21.34 8.50 -7.46
N GLN A 40 21.39 7.41 -8.24
CA GLN A 40 20.86 6.12 -7.78
C GLN A 40 21.65 5.59 -6.58
N VAL A 41 20.91 5.07 -5.60
CA VAL A 41 21.43 4.53 -4.35
C VAL A 41 21.25 3.02 -4.29
N GLY A 42 22.36 2.30 -4.33
CA GLY A 42 22.34 0.84 -4.38
C GLY A 42 22.03 0.29 -5.78
N SER A 43 21.87 -1.02 -5.84
CA SER A 43 21.44 -1.74 -7.05
C SER A 43 19.91 -1.65 -7.21
N ASN A 44 19.42 -1.98 -8.40
CA ASN A 44 17.99 -2.22 -8.60
C ASN A 44 17.52 -3.34 -7.66
N ILE A 45 16.28 -3.22 -7.20
CA ILE A 45 15.59 -4.30 -6.50
C ILE A 45 14.60 -4.87 -7.50
N ASP A 46 14.85 -6.10 -7.96
CA ASP A 46 14.06 -6.76 -8.99
C ASP A 46 12.97 -7.65 -8.36
N GLY A 47 11.80 -7.70 -9.01
CA GLY A 47 10.75 -8.67 -8.71
C GLY A 47 11.14 -10.09 -9.13
N GLU A 48 10.47 -11.10 -8.61
CA GLU A 48 10.82 -12.52 -8.80
C GLU A 48 10.17 -13.12 -10.04
N GLY A 49 8.85 -13.00 -10.14
CA GLY A 49 8.04 -13.64 -11.16
C GLY A 49 7.59 -12.69 -12.27
N ALA A 50 7.47 -13.21 -13.48
CA ALA A 50 6.95 -12.44 -14.60
C ALA A 50 5.44 -12.21 -14.43
N GLY A 51 5.04 -10.97 -14.33
CA GLY A 51 3.64 -10.58 -14.16
C GLY A 51 3.25 -10.17 -12.76
N ASP A 52 4.15 -10.31 -11.77
CA ASP A 52 3.89 -10.02 -10.35
C ASP A 52 3.63 -8.54 -10.06
N LEU A 53 4.02 -7.66 -10.99
CA LEU A 53 3.88 -6.20 -10.86
C LEU A 53 4.65 -5.60 -9.67
N PHE A 54 5.79 -6.20 -9.30
CA PHE A 54 6.64 -5.70 -8.22
C PHE A 54 7.07 -4.24 -8.49
N GLY A 55 6.85 -3.38 -7.51
CA GLY A 55 7.09 -1.94 -7.64
C GLY A 55 5.79 -1.10 -7.59
N TRP A 56 4.65 -1.73 -7.43
CA TRP A 56 3.37 -1.09 -7.20
C TRP A 56 2.68 -1.74 -5.99
N PRO A 57 2.54 -1.00 -4.87
CA PRO A 57 3.07 0.33 -4.56
C PRO A 57 4.52 0.32 -4.03
N VAL A 58 5.07 1.52 -3.79
CA VAL A 58 6.31 1.75 -3.05
C VAL A 58 6.09 2.78 -1.95
N SER A 59 6.69 2.59 -0.77
CA SER A 59 6.62 3.53 0.34
C SER A 59 7.94 3.57 1.11
N LEU A 60 8.48 4.79 1.36
CA LEU A 60 9.72 5.03 2.11
C LEU A 60 9.43 5.59 3.49
N SER A 61 10.25 5.22 4.50
CA SER A 61 10.30 5.93 5.77
C SER A 61 10.78 7.38 5.60
N SER A 62 10.45 8.25 6.54
CA SER A 62 10.80 9.68 6.50
C SER A 62 12.33 9.93 6.48
N ASP A 63 13.12 9.02 7.06
CA ASP A 63 14.58 9.06 7.00
C ASP A 63 15.15 8.40 5.72
N GLY A 64 14.29 7.76 4.91
CA GLY A 64 14.66 7.10 3.67
C GLY A 64 15.47 5.80 3.86
N THR A 65 15.52 5.23 5.06
CA THR A 65 16.34 4.03 5.32
C THR A 65 15.57 2.73 5.24
N ARG A 66 14.23 2.78 5.23
CA ARG A 66 13.34 1.62 5.08
C ARG A 66 12.42 1.80 3.90
N LEU A 67 12.19 0.72 3.16
CA LEU A 67 11.36 0.68 1.96
C LEU A 67 10.39 -0.50 2.03
N VAL A 68 9.15 -0.26 1.65
CA VAL A 68 8.12 -1.27 1.42
C VAL A 68 7.77 -1.30 -0.06
N VAL A 69 7.63 -2.49 -0.62
CA VAL A 69 7.31 -2.71 -2.04
C VAL A 69 6.23 -3.77 -2.16
N GLY A 70 5.16 -3.46 -2.88
CA GLY A 70 4.09 -4.40 -3.20
C GLY A 70 4.30 -5.09 -4.56
N ALA A 71 3.64 -6.23 -4.71
CA ALA A 71 3.51 -7.03 -5.93
C ALA A 71 2.15 -7.74 -5.89
N ASP A 72 1.08 -7.02 -6.23
CA ASP A 72 -0.30 -7.47 -6.01
C ASP A 72 -0.76 -8.60 -6.94
N ASP A 73 -0.02 -8.88 -8.01
CA ASP A 73 -0.23 -10.01 -8.92
C ASP A 73 0.68 -11.22 -8.62
N ASN A 74 1.45 -11.21 -7.51
CA ASN A 74 2.31 -12.33 -7.16
C ASN A 74 1.52 -13.61 -6.90
N ASP A 75 2.04 -14.74 -7.42
CA ASP A 75 1.38 -16.05 -7.44
C ASP A 75 2.00 -17.05 -6.44
N ASP A 76 2.99 -16.66 -5.63
CA ASP A 76 3.76 -17.60 -4.80
C ASP A 76 2.90 -18.34 -3.77
N LYS A 77 1.95 -17.66 -3.15
CA LYS A 77 1.00 -18.26 -2.20
C LYS A 77 -0.19 -18.90 -2.90
N ALA A 78 -0.82 -18.17 -3.81
CA ALA A 78 -1.93 -18.56 -4.66
C ALA A 78 -2.04 -17.55 -5.82
N THR A 79 -2.77 -17.91 -6.88
CA THR A 79 -2.92 -17.06 -8.07
C THR A 79 -3.39 -15.66 -7.69
N ASN A 80 -2.56 -14.65 -8.00
CA ASN A 80 -2.83 -13.24 -7.67
C ASN A 80 -3.17 -12.99 -6.18
N ALA A 81 -2.63 -13.79 -5.27
CA ALA A 81 -2.77 -13.52 -3.84
C ALA A 81 -2.07 -12.21 -3.47
N GLY A 82 -0.98 -11.92 -4.17
CA GLY A 82 -0.14 -10.77 -3.93
C GLY A 82 0.78 -10.91 -2.71
N HIS A 83 1.80 -10.08 -2.65
CA HIS A 83 2.70 -9.99 -1.49
C HIS A 83 3.27 -8.58 -1.29
N VAL A 84 3.92 -8.39 -0.15
CA VAL A 84 4.70 -7.19 0.17
C VAL A 84 6.07 -7.59 0.72
N ARG A 85 7.12 -6.88 0.31
CA ARG A 85 8.49 -7.03 0.81
C ARG A 85 8.98 -5.79 1.50
N VAL A 86 9.81 -5.98 2.52
CA VAL A 86 10.38 -4.91 3.34
C VAL A 86 11.90 -4.94 3.24
N TYR A 87 12.49 -3.79 2.99
CA TYR A 87 13.93 -3.63 2.81
C TYR A 87 14.48 -2.55 3.74
N ASP A 88 15.66 -2.78 4.29
CA ASP A 88 16.46 -1.77 4.98
C ASP A 88 17.70 -1.41 4.16
N TYR A 89 18.05 -0.11 4.18
CA TYR A 89 19.26 0.39 3.58
C TYR A 89 20.43 0.29 4.57
N THR A 90 21.45 -0.44 4.18
CA THR A 90 22.66 -0.68 5.00
C THR A 90 23.91 -0.24 4.26
N ALA A 91 25.07 -0.34 4.89
CA ALA A 91 26.35 -0.08 4.23
C ALA A 91 26.63 -0.99 3.02
N SER A 92 25.95 -2.15 2.93
CA SER A 92 25.99 -3.07 1.78
C SER A 92 24.92 -2.82 0.71
N GLY A 93 24.08 -1.82 0.89
CA GLY A 93 22.94 -1.52 0.03
C GLY A 93 21.59 -1.94 0.64
N TRP A 94 20.58 -2.06 -0.22
CA TRP A 94 19.23 -2.51 0.16
C TRP A 94 19.22 -4.01 0.43
N SER A 95 18.70 -4.41 1.57
CA SER A 95 18.57 -5.81 1.99
C SER A 95 17.16 -6.07 2.50
N GLN A 96 16.50 -7.13 2.01
CA GLN A 96 15.25 -7.60 2.56
C GLN A 96 15.44 -8.05 4.01
N ILE A 97 14.54 -7.66 4.92
CA ILE A 97 14.72 -7.85 6.37
C ILE A 97 13.88 -8.98 6.96
N CYS A 98 12.89 -9.47 6.23
CA CYS A 98 12.04 -10.61 6.64
C CYS A 98 11.59 -11.40 5.40
N SER A 99 10.93 -12.54 5.62
CA SER A 99 10.24 -13.25 4.55
C SER A 99 9.10 -12.39 3.98
N ASP A 100 8.66 -12.74 2.80
CA ASP A 100 7.54 -12.07 2.13
C ASP A 100 6.29 -12.07 3.02
N ILE A 101 5.53 -11.00 2.96
CA ILE A 101 4.24 -10.89 3.62
C ILE A 101 3.19 -11.20 2.56
N ASP A 102 2.81 -12.49 2.49
CA ASP A 102 1.91 -13.00 1.47
C ASP A 102 0.45 -12.64 1.71
N GLY A 103 -0.31 -12.53 0.62
CA GLY A 103 -1.76 -12.55 0.65
C GLY A 103 -2.31 -13.85 1.22
N GLU A 104 -3.55 -13.86 1.65
CA GLU A 104 -4.15 -15.01 2.34
C GLU A 104 -4.76 -16.00 1.36
N ALA A 105 -5.45 -15.50 0.34
CA ALA A 105 -6.16 -16.33 -0.62
C ALA A 105 -5.97 -15.87 -2.07
N GLU A 106 -6.44 -16.71 -2.99
CA GLU A 106 -6.42 -16.44 -4.43
C GLU A 106 -7.19 -15.16 -4.77
N ALA A 107 -6.59 -14.32 -5.59
CA ALA A 107 -7.13 -13.08 -6.11
C ALA A 107 -7.34 -11.94 -5.10
N ASP A 108 -6.91 -12.06 -3.85
CA ASP A 108 -7.02 -11.02 -2.81
C ASP A 108 -6.32 -9.72 -3.16
N LYS A 109 -5.26 -9.80 -3.99
CA LYS A 109 -4.43 -8.64 -4.37
C LYS A 109 -3.80 -7.94 -3.16
N SER A 110 -3.25 -8.72 -2.22
CA SER A 110 -2.48 -8.18 -1.09
C SER A 110 -1.28 -7.39 -1.61
N GLY A 111 -1.06 -6.19 -1.08
CA GLY A 111 -0.05 -5.29 -1.62
C GLY A 111 -0.54 -4.41 -2.77
N PHE A 112 -1.84 -4.42 -3.12
CA PHE A 112 -2.42 -3.43 -4.06
C PHE A 112 -2.23 -2.00 -3.54
N SER A 113 -2.33 -1.80 -2.25
CA SER A 113 -1.91 -0.59 -1.57
C SER A 113 -1.01 -0.92 -0.39
N ALA A 114 0.00 -0.08 -0.13
CA ALA A 114 0.85 -0.19 1.04
C ALA A 114 1.32 1.18 1.51
N SER A 115 1.41 1.35 2.82
CA SER A 115 1.94 2.56 3.45
C SER A 115 2.86 2.18 4.59
N LEU A 116 4.06 2.73 4.58
CA LEU A 116 5.01 2.68 5.69
C LEU A 116 4.82 3.93 6.56
N ALA A 117 4.72 3.77 7.87
CA ALA A 117 4.75 4.89 8.80
C ALA A 117 6.06 5.67 8.63
N GLY A 118 6.03 6.99 8.79
CA GLY A 118 7.19 7.83 8.57
C GLY A 118 8.39 7.47 9.46
N ASP A 119 8.13 7.05 10.70
CA ASP A 119 9.15 6.56 11.64
C ASP A 119 9.70 5.15 11.27
N GLY A 120 9.16 4.51 10.23
CA GLY A 120 9.57 3.19 9.77
C GLY A 120 9.13 2.02 10.64
N THR A 121 8.24 2.22 11.61
CA THR A 121 7.86 1.15 12.57
C THR A 121 6.76 0.23 12.07
N ARG A 122 5.77 0.75 11.30
CA ARG A 122 4.57 0.00 10.90
C ARG A 122 4.29 0.07 9.41
N ILE A 123 3.71 -1.01 8.91
CA ILE A 123 3.28 -1.15 7.51
C ILE A 123 1.80 -1.48 7.50
N ALA A 124 1.00 -0.72 6.74
CA ALA A 124 -0.37 -1.10 6.38
C ALA A 124 -0.36 -1.67 4.96
N ILE A 125 -1.03 -2.80 4.76
CA ILE A 125 -1.13 -3.51 3.49
C ILE A 125 -2.61 -3.72 3.17
N GLY A 126 -3.06 -3.18 2.05
CA GLY A 126 -4.42 -3.38 1.56
C GLY A 126 -4.50 -4.52 0.55
N ALA A 127 -5.55 -5.34 0.69
CA ALA A 127 -5.96 -6.40 -0.22
C ALA A 127 -7.41 -6.14 -0.62
N LYS A 128 -7.59 -5.33 -1.65
CA LYS A 128 -8.90 -4.75 -2.02
C LYS A 128 -9.96 -5.75 -2.44
N TYR A 129 -9.57 -6.97 -2.80
CA TYR A 129 -10.48 -8.03 -3.25
C TYR A 129 -10.59 -9.18 -2.24
N ASN A 130 -10.05 -9.03 -1.04
CA ASN A 130 -10.25 -10.02 0.01
C ASN A 130 -11.75 -10.20 0.30
N ASP A 131 -12.14 -11.46 0.56
CA ASP A 131 -13.54 -11.90 0.66
C ASP A 131 -14.03 -12.14 2.11
N ASP A 132 -13.20 -11.89 3.14
CA ASP A 132 -13.51 -12.25 4.53
C ASP A 132 -14.75 -11.54 5.08
N GLY A 133 -14.98 -10.28 4.70
CA GLY A 133 -16.20 -9.53 5.04
C GLY A 133 -17.34 -9.67 4.03
N GLY A 134 -17.11 -10.35 2.91
CA GLY A 134 -18.01 -10.50 1.78
C GLY A 134 -17.24 -10.40 0.46
N ASN A 135 -17.81 -10.84 -0.64
CA ASN A 135 -17.15 -10.86 -1.96
C ASN A 135 -16.53 -9.48 -2.28
N ASN A 136 -15.21 -9.41 -2.52
CA ASN A 136 -14.45 -8.17 -2.75
C ASN A 136 -14.70 -7.06 -1.69
N SER A 137 -15.02 -7.43 -0.46
CA SER A 137 -15.19 -6.43 0.62
C SER A 137 -13.89 -5.67 0.87
N GLY A 138 -12.78 -6.36 0.67
CA GLY A 138 -11.43 -5.89 0.93
C GLY A 138 -11.05 -5.92 2.40
N HIS A 139 -9.75 -5.91 2.68
CA HIS A 139 -9.20 -5.79 4.03
C HIS A 139 -7.89 -5.00 4.08
N VAL A 140 -7.47 -4.65 5.30
CA VAL A 140 -6.14 -4.10 5.59
C VAL A 140 -5.54 -4.85 6.75
N ARG A 141 -4.29 -5.32 6.58
CA ARG A 141 -3.46 -5.88 7.65
C ARG A 141 -2.34 -4.92 7.99
N VAL A 142 -2.05 -4.81 9.29
CA VAL A 142 -0.96 -3.97 9.78
C VAL A 142 0.14 -4.84 10.38
N TYR A 143 1.40 -4.49 10.09
CA TYR A 143 2.56 -5.25 10.54
C TYR A 143 3.60 -4.35 11.20
N GLU A 144 4.32 -4.89 12.17
CA GLU A 144 5.56 -4.31 12.68
C GLU A 144 6.65 -4.48 11.61
N ALA A 145 7.18 -3.38 11.11
CA ALA A 145 8.07 -3.41 9.95
C ALA A 145 9.42 -4.11 10.22
N SER A 146 9.89 -4.13 11.48
CA SER A 146 11.16 -4.73 11.84
C SER A 146 11.13 -6.26 11.95
N SER A 147 9.97 -6.84 12.22
CA SER A 147 9.79 -8.29 12.43
C SER A 147 8.82 -8.92 11.43
N CYS A 148 8.09 -8.10 10.66
CA CYS A 148 6.99 -8.51 9.79
C CYS A 148 5.92 -9.34 10.52
N SER A 149 5.77 -9.08 11.83
CA SER A 149 4.70 -9.68 12.63
C SER A 149 3.47 -8.80 12.59
N GLN A 150 2.31 -9.41 12.41
CA GLN A 150 1.04 -8.68 12.37
C GLN A 150 0.74 -8.00 13.70
N VAL A 151 0.18 -6.79 13.63
CA VAL A 151 -0.15 -5.92 14.76
C VAL A 151 -1.66 -5.70 14.82
N GLY A 152 -2.31 -6.33 15.76
CA GLY A 152 -3.77 -6.32 15.89
C GLY A 152 -4.44 -7.36 15.01
N ALA A 153 -5.77 -7.32 14.96
CA ALA A 153 -6.58 -8.11 14.05
C ALA A 153 -6.67 -7.43 12.68
N ASP A 154 -7.16 -8.16 11.69
CA ASP A 154 -7.49 -7.64 10.38
C ASP A 154 -8.53 -6.53 10.49
N LEU A 155 -8.42 -5.57 9.60
CA LEU A 155 -9.43 -4.52 9.44
C LEU A 155 -10.22 -4.87 8.17
N ASP A 156 -11.39 -5.48 8.35
CA ASP A 156 -12.19 -6.00 7.24
C ASP A 156 -13.21 -4.98 6.75
N GLY A 157 -13.38 -4.93 5.43
CA GLY A 157 -14.53 -4.29 4.81
C GLY A 157 -15.82 -5.01 5.21
N ALA A 158 -16.86 -4.27 5.52
CA ALA A 158 -18.10 -4.85 6.06
C ALA A 158 -19.10 -5.26 4.99
N THR A 159 -18.96 -4.77 3.75
CA THR A 159 -19.93 -4.95 2.68
C THR A 159 -19.26 -5.45 1.41
N ALA A 160 -19.90 -6.37 0.73
CA ALA A 160 -19.40 -6.89 -0.55
C ALA A 160 -19.20 -5.76 -1.57
N ASP A 161 -18.14 -5.90 -2.36
CA ASP A 161 -17.75 -5.00 -3.46
C ASP A 161 -17.32 -3.58 -3.03
N ASP A 162 -17.22 -3.26 -1.74
CA ASP A 162 -16.79 -1.95 -1.23
C ASP A 162 -15.31 -1.66 -1.51
N ASN A 163 -14.48 -2.68 -1.69
CA ASN A 163 -13.03 -2.58 -1.90
C ASN A 163 -12.31 -1.79 -0.78
N PHE A 164 -12.60 -2.09 0.47
CA PHE A 164 -11.86 -1.54 1.61
C PHE A 164 -10.36 -1.86 1.50
N GLY A 165 -9.49 -0.92 1.81
CA GLY A 165 -8.05 -1.11 1.59
C GLY A 165 -7.59 -0.78 0.17
N TYR A 166 -8.44 -0.20 -0.68
CA TYR A 166 -8.04 0.28 -2.00
C TYR A 166 -6.89 1.30 -1.93
N SER A 167 -6.91 2.14 -0.93
CA SER A 167 -5.82 3.08 -0.60
C SER A 167 -5.61 3.13 0.90
N VAL A 168 -4.36 3.27 1.33
CA VAL A 168 -3.97 3.36 2.74
C VAL A 168 -2.93 4.46 2.95
N SER A 169 -2.96 5.14 4.10
CA SER A 169 -1.95 6.14 4.46
C SER A 169 -1.78 6.23 5.97
N PHE A 170 -0.53 6.14 6.46
CA PHE A 170 -0.17 6.29 7.87
C PHE A 170 0.23 7.72 8.24
N SER A 171 -0.02 8.10 9.50
CA SER A 171 0.69 9.18 10.18
C SER A 171 2.18 8.85 10.36
N ASP A 172 3.00 9.84 10.67
CA ASP A 172 4.44 9.65 10.79
C ASP A 172 4.84 8.67 11.89
N ASP A 173 4.12 8.66 13.01
CA ASP A 173 4.34 7.77 14.16
C ASP A 173 3.61 6.41 14.04
N GLY A 174 2.92 6.15 12.93
CA GLY A 174 2.16 4.94 12.70
C GLY A 174 0.99 4.71 13.65
N SER A 175 0.52 5.74 14.36
CA SER A 175 -0.59 5.62 15.30
C SER A 175 -1.97 5.83 14.65
N ILE A 176 -2.04 6.57 13.54
CA ILE A 176 -3.26 6.87 12.80
C ILE A 176 -3.17 6.32 11.39
N LEU A 177 -4.19 5.61 10.95
CA LEU A 177 -4.30 5.01 9.63
C LEU A 177 -5.56 5.49 8.92
N ALA A 178 -5.42 6.04 7.72
CA ALA A 178 -6.54 6.30 6.82
C ALA A 178 -6.66 5.16 5.80
N VAL A 179 -7.90 4.70 5.57
CA VAL A 179 -8.22 3.60 4.63
C VAL A 179 -9.36 4.03 3.72
N GLY A 180 -9.14 3.95 2.41
CA GLY A 180 -10.14 4.25 1.40
C GLY A 180 -10.93 3.01 0.96
N SER A 181 -12.21 3.22 0.69
CA SER A 181 -13.20 2.25 0.20
C SER A 181 -14.03 2.92 -0.89
N PRO A 182 -13.51 3.03 -2.13
CA PRO A 182 -14.09 3.91 -3.16
C PRO A 182 -15.44 3.43 -3.69
N ASN A 183 -15.77 2.15 -3.53
CA ASN A 183 -17.02 1.59 -4.01
C ASN A 183 -18.13 1.54 -2.94
N PHE A 184 -17.88 2.05 -1.74
CA PHE A 184 -18.91 2.09 -0.69
C PHE A 184 -20.16 2.86 -1.13
N ASP A 185 -21.35 2.26 -0.90
CA ASP A 185 -22.65 2.71 -1.44
C ASP A 185 -23.44 3.68 -0.51
N GLY A 186 -22.80 4.26 0.53
CA GLY A 186 -23.51 5.02 1.58
C GLY A 186 -24.41 6.16 1.08
N ASN A 187 -23.91 7.05 0.24
CA ASN A 187 -24.66 8.18 -0.36
C ASN A 187 -25.03 7.94 -1.82
N GLY A 188 -25.08 6.69 -2.23
CA GLY A 188 -25.37 6.22 -3.58
C GLY A 188 -24.29 5.29 -4.10
N SER A 189 -24.57 4.60 -5.22
CA SER A 189 -23.67 3.57 -5.76
C SER A 189 -22.28 4.15 -6.04
N ASN A 190 -21.25 3.51 -5.47
CA ASN A 190 -19.84 3.92 -5.56
C ASN A 190 -19.61 5.40 -5.15
N ALA A 191 -20.34 5.90 -4.16
CA ALA A 191 -20.08 7.24 -3.60
C ALA A 191 -18.70 7.27 -2.91
N GLY A 192 -18.34 6.15 -2.30
CA GLY A 192 -17.07 5.94 -1.60
C GLY A 192 -17.06 6.44 -0.16
N ARG A 193 -16.10 5.95 0.60
CA ARG A 193 -15.90 6.28 2.02
C ARG A 193 -14.42 6.21 2.38
N VAL A 194 -14.01 7.01 3.37
CA VAL A 194 -12.73 6.89 4.06
C VAL A 194 -12.96 6.59 5.52
N TYR A 195 -12.22 5.62 6.03
CA TYR A 195 -12.20 5.24 7.44
C TYR A 195 -10.90 5.73 8.08
N ILE A 196 -10.97 6.17 9.33
CA ILE A 196 -9.80 6.54 10.12
C ILE A 196 -9.73 5.59 11.31
N TYR A 197 -8.56 5.01 11.53
CA TYR A 197 -8.27 4.13 12.66
C TYR A 197 -7.16 4.70 13.52
N GLU A 198 -7.28 4.50 14.82
CA GLU A 198 -6.26 4.82 15.82
C GLU A 198 -5.78 3.54 16.50
N PHE A 199 -4.44 3.43 16.63
CA PHE A 199 -3.82 2.34 17.39
C PHE A 199 -3.66 2.73 18.85
N SER A 200 -4.30 2.00 19.73
CA SER A 200 -4.17 2.18 21.17
C SER A 200 -4.31 0.85 21.91
N ASN A 201 -3.54 0.69 22.99
CA ASN A 201 -3.60 -0.51 23.84
C ASN A 201 -3.45 -1.84 23.09
N GLY A 202 -2.65 -1.87 22.02
CA GLY A 202 -2.38 -3.07 21.23
C GLY A 202 -3.45 -3.43 20.18
N SER A 203 -4.41 -2.55 19.93
CA SER A 203 -5.49 -2.78 18.96
C SER A 203 -5.80 -1.54 18.12
N TRP A 204 -6.36 -1.76 16.94
CA TRP A 204 -6.89 -0.73 16.06
C TRP A 204 -8.36 -0.48 16.37
N SER A 205 -8.73 0.79 16.47
CA SER A 205 -10.12 1.23 16.70
C SER A 205 -10.50 2.30 15.70
N GLN A 206 -11.68 2.17 15.09
CA GLN A 206 -12.19 3.19 14.19
C GLN A 206 -12.49 4.48 14.93
N VAL A 207 -12.05 5.61 14.37
CA VAL A 207 -12.32 6.97 14.87
C VAL A 207 -13.51 7.55 14.11
N GLY A 208 -14.61 7.74 14.81
CA GLY A 208 -15.85 8.24 14.21
C GLY A 208 -16.56 7.23 13.31
N SER A 209 -17.47 7.71 12.45
CA SER A 209 -18.32 6.88 11.58
C SER A 209 -17.78 6.67 10.17
N GLY A 210 -16.62 7.22 9.86
CA GLY A 210 -16.11 7.33 8.49
C GLY A 210 -16.56 8.64 7.82
N ILE A 211 -15.90 8.97 6.72
CA ILE A 211 -16.15 10.18 5.92
C ILE A 211 -16.71 9.72 4.57
N ASP A 212 -17.96 10.06 4.26
CA ASP A 212 -18.64 9.62 3.05
C ASP A 212 -18.40 10.56 1.86
N GLY A 213 -18.32 9.98 0.67
CA GLY A 213 -18.41 10.72 -0.58
C GLY A 213 -19.77 11.41 -0.73
N GLY A 214 -19.83 12.44 -1.56
CA GLY A 214 -20.97 13.32 -1.67
C GLY A 214 -22.14 12.74 -2.46
N THR A 215 -21.84 12.07 -3.58
CA THR A 215 -22.84 11.56 -4.54
C THR A 215 -22.41 10.25 -5.18
N ALA A 216 -23.37 9.55 -5.77
CA ALA A 216 -23.12 8.33 -6.52
C ALA A 216 -22.04 8.52 -7.60
N GLY A 217 -21.09 7.59 -7.66
CA GLY A 217 -20.01 7.58 -8.64
C GLY A 217 -18.83 8.48 -8.30
N ASP A 218 -18.81 9.18 -7.18
CA ASP A 218 -17.68 10.03 -6.78
C ASP A 218 -16.38 9.23 -6.56
N THR A 219 -16.51 7.96 -6.18
CA THR A 219 -15.37 7.08 -5.82
C THR A 219 -14.43 7.71 -4.78
N PHE A 220 -15.03 8.41 -3.80
CA PHE A 220 -14.30 9.07 -2.71
C PHE A 220 -13.50 8.03 -1.91
N GLY A 221 -12.22 8.32 -1.67
CA GLY A 221 -11.31 7.35 -1.05
C GLY A 221 -10.49 6.52 -2.06
N GLN A 222 -10.58 6.80 -3.36
CA GLN A 222 -9.70 6.15 -4.34
C GLN A 222 -8.21 6.49 -4.09
N ALA A 223 -7.94 7.65 -3.54
CA ALA A 223 -6.63 8.04 -3.01
C ALA A 223 -6.82 8.70 -1.65
N VAL A 224 -5.96 8.36 -0.69
CA VAL A 224 -5.90 9.01 0.62
C VAL A 224 -4.47 9.41 0.96
N SER A 225 -4.33 10.52 1.66
CA SER A 225 -3.05 10.95 2.23
C SER A 225 -3.31 11.63 3.57
N ILE A 226 -2.70 11.12 4.63
CA ILE A 226 -2.77 11.72 5.97
C ILE A 226 -1.46 12.47 6.26
N ASN A 227 -1.52 13.56 6.99
CA ASN A 227 -0.32 14.31 7.37
C ASN A 227 0.45 13.62 8.51
N SER A 228 1.68 14.05 8.75
CA SER A 228 2.56 13.47 9.79
C SER A 228 1.92 13.42 11.17
N ALA A 229 1.12 14.43 11.54
CA ALA A 229 0.47 14.48 12.86
C ALA A 229 -0.81 13.61 12.97
N GLY A 230 -1.31 13.06 11.86
CA GLY A 230 -2.55 12.25 11.84
C GLY A 230 -3.85 13.06 12.01
N ASP A 231 -3.79 14.40 11.99
CA ASP A 231 -4.95 15.27 12.27
C ASP A 231 -5.62 15.85 11.01
N ARG A 232 -5.07 15.57 9.82
CA ARG A 232 -5.62 15.99 8.52
C ARG A 232 -5.48 14.90 7.48
N VAL A 233 -6.55 14.66 6.76
CA VAL A 233 -6.57 13.74 5.62
C VAL A 233 -7.00 14.48 4.35
N ALA A 234 -6.28 14.26 3.25
CA ALA A 234 -6.70 14.61 1.91
C ALA A 234 -7.25 13.36 1.22
N VAL A 235 -8.36 13.50 0.51
CA VAL A 235 -9.07 12.37 -0.11
C VAL A 235 -9.45 12.72 -1.54
N GLY A 236 -9.05 11.87 -2.48
CA GLY A 236 -9.40 11.99 -3.89
C GLY A 236 -10.77 11.36 -4.19
N ALA A 237 -11.56 12.06 -5.02
CA ALA A 237 -12.84 11.62 -5.57
C ALA A 237 -12.84 11.83 -7.10
N PRO A 238 -12.13 11.00 -7.88
CA PRO A 238 -11.95 11.23 -9.31
C PRO A 238 -13.20 10.96 -10.15
N GLY A 239 -14.17 10.19 -9.64
CA GLY A 239 -15.46 9.93 -10.30
C GLY A 239 -16.41 11.12 -10.28
N ASN A 240 -16.20 12.11 -9.40
CA ASN A 240 -16.95 13.36 -9.44
C ASN A 240 -16.65 14.10 -10.74
N GLY A 241 -17.65 14.51 -11.50
CA GLY A 241 -17.50 15.04 -12.86
C GLY A 241 -16.54 16.21 -13.03
N ALA A 242 -16.13 16.88 -11.93
CA ALA A 242 -15.08 17.92 -11.88
C ALA A 242 -13.76 17.41 -11.27
N GLY A 243 -13.76 16.20 -10.65
CA GLY A 243 -12.69 15.69 -9.78
C GLY A 243 -12.55 16.54 -8.51
N HIS A 244 -12.65 15.94 -7.34
CA HIS A 244 -12.46 16.63 -6.06
C HIS A 244 -11.38 15.97 -5.22
N VAL A 245 -10.67 16.79 -4.43
CA VAL A 245 -9.70 16.39 -3.40
C VAL A 245 -10.13 16.97 -2.08
#